data_0df583d47631e7336bcfdcd4ff499c7b
#
_entry.id   0df583d47631e7336bcfdcd4ff499c7b
#
_cell.length_a   1.000
_cell.length_b   1.000
_cell.length_c   1.000
_cell.angle_alpha   90.00
_cell.angle_beta   90.00
_cell.angle_gamma   90.00
#
_symmetry.space_group_name_H-M   'P 1'
#
loop_
_entity.id
_entity.type
_entity.pdbx_description
1 polymer ?
#
loop_
_entity_poly.entity_id
_entity_poly.type
_entity_poly.pdbx_seq_one_letter_code
_entity_poly.pdbx_strand_id
1 'polypeptide(L)' 'MCDIKKYADIYEEIKKLTNSDTLQLVLESEDEEMKDFYELVGDFLLQQRQRKVVKENLF' A
#
# COMPACT_ATOMS: atom_id res chain seq x y z
N MET A 1 16.40 13.87 -13.12
CA MET A 1 16.58 12.54 -12.57
C MET A 1 15.66 12.27 -11.40
N CYS A 2 15.24 11.04 -11.26
CA CYS A 2 14.36 10.64 -10.17
C CYS A 2 15.16 10.55 -8.86
N ASP A 3 14.58 11.07 -7.78
CA ASP A 3 15.19 10.96 -6.46
C ASP A 3 14.79 9.62 -5.84
N ILE A 4 15.67 8.65 -5.98
CA ILE A 4 15.41 7.28 -5.53
C ILE A 4 15.19 7.23 -4.02
N LYS A 5 15.97 8.00 -3.27
CA LYS A 5 15.87 8.01 -1.83
C LYS A 5 14.51 8.52 -1.36
N LYS A 6 14.02 9.58 -2.02
CA LYS A 6 12.72 10.15 -1.69
C LYS A 6 11.61 9.13 -1.89
N TYR A 7 11.63 8.41 -3.00
CA TYR A 7 10.60 7.42 -3.29
C TYR A 7 10.73 6.18 -2.42
N ALA A 8 11.95 5.83 -2.04
CA ALA A 8 12.15 4.75 -1.08
C ALA A 8 11.52 5.10 0.27
N ASP A 9 11.68 6.35 0.70
CA ASP A 9 11.04 6.82 1.94
C ASP A 9 9.53 6.76 1.86
N ILE A 10 8.96 7.16 0.72
CA ILE A 10 7.52 7.09 0.47
C ILE A 10 7.05 5.63 0.54
N TYR A 11 7.78 4.73 -0.06
CA TYR A 11 7.46 3.31 -0.04
C TYR A 11 7.43 2.78 1.40
N GLU A 12 8.41 3.15 2.21
CA GLU A 12 8.46 2.75 3.62
C GLU A 12 7.25 3.28 4.39
N GLU A 13 6.85 4.53 4.12
CA GLU A 13 5.68 5.11 4.75
C GLU A 13 4.40 4.35 4.35
N ILE A 14 4.29 4.00 3.08
CA ILE A 14 3.14 3.26 2.57
C ILE A 14 3.05 1.89 3.24
N LYS A 15 4.17 1.23 3.44
CA LYS A 15 4.19 -0.10 4.05
C LYS A 15 3.68 -0.10 5.49
N LYS A 16 3.74 1.02 6.16
CA LYS A 16 3.26 1.16 7.54
C LYS A 16 1.74 1.29 7.63
N LEU A 17 1.08 1.53 6.51
CA LEU A 17 -0.37 1.70 6.50
C LEU A 17 -1.09 0.39 6.82
N THR A 18 -2.18 0.51 7.57
CA THR A 18 -3.05 -0.63 7.86
C THR A 18 -4.23 -0.64 6.89
N ASN A 19 -5.03 -1.71 6.93
CA ASN A 19 -6.24 -1.78 6.11
C ASN A 19 -7.21 -0.63 6.44
N SER A 20 -7.29 -0.27 7.72
CA SER A 20 -8.15 0.85 8.13
C SER A 20 -7.66 2.16 7.55
N ASP A 21 -6.35 2.36 7.52
CA ASP A 21 -5.76 3.58 6.98
C ASP A 21 -6.03 3.70 5.49
N THR A 22 -5.85 2.62 4.73
CA THR A 22 -6.09 2.65 3.29
C THR A 22 -7.56 2.86 2.98
N LEU A 23 -8.44 2.24 3.74
CA LEU A 23 -9.87 2.45 3.57
C LEU A 23 -10.25 3.90 3.83
N GLN A 24 -9.70 4.49 4.88
CA GLN A 24 -9.95 5.88 5.20
C GLN A 24 -9.46 6.80 4.07
N LEU A 25 -8.29 6.52 3.52
CA LEU A 25 -7.76 7.31 2.41
C LEU A 25 -8.68 7.24 1.20
N VAL A 26 -9.22 6.07 0.90
CA VAL A 26 -10.15 5.90 -0.21
C VAL A 26 -11.42 6.71 0.05
N LEU A 27 -11.95 6.63 1.26
CA LEU A 27 -13.20 7.32 1.61
C LEU A 27 -13.05 8.83 1.60
N GLU A 28 -11.89 9.34 2.00
CA GLU A 28 -11.64 10.78 2.07
C GLU A 28 -11.11 11.38 0.78
N SER A 29 -10.73 10.57 -0.19
CA SER A 29 -10.21 11.09 -1.45
C SER A 29 -11.34 11.73 -2.26
N GLU A 30 -11.09 12.93 -2.75
CA GLU A 30 -12.06 13.67 -3.55
C GLU A 30 -11.93 13.38 -5.03
N ASP A 31 -10.75 12.93 -5.45
CA ASP A 31 -10.42 12.67 -6.84
C ASP A 31 -10.50 11.17 -7.12
N GLU A 32 -11.14 10.79 -8.21
CA GLU A 32 -11.25 9.39 -8.59
C GLU A 32 -9.90 8.75 -8.85
N GLU A 33 -8.97 9.51 -9.43
CA GLU A 33 -7.62 9.00 -9.68
C GLU A 33 -6.90 8.67 -8.37
N MET A 34 -7.03 9.54 -7.38
CA MET A 34 -6.44 9.29 -6.07
C MET A 34 -7.10 8.10 -5.39
N LYS A 35 -8.41 7.98 -5.55
CA LYS A 35 -9.16 6.88 -4.99
C LYS A 35 -8.68 5.56 -5.57
N ASP A 36 -8.54 5.50 -6.89
CA ASP A 36 -8.03 4.31 -7.58
C ASP A 36 -6.62 3.99 -7.11
N PHE A 37 -5.77 5.01 -6.95
CA PHE A 37 -4.41 4.84 -6.46
C PHE A 37 -4.40 4.21 -5.06
N TYR A 38 -5.21 4.73 -4.16
CA TYR A 38 -5.26 4.20 -2.80
C TYR A 38 -5.81 2.78 -2.75
N GLU A 39 -6.74 2.46 -3.63
CA GLU A 39 -7.24 1.09 -3.75
C GLU A 39 -6.13 0.14 -4.19
N LEU A 40 -5.31 0.56 -5.16
CA LEU A 40 -4.18 -0.22 -5.61
C LEU A 40 -3.15 -0.40 -4.51
N VAL A 41 -2.91 0.64 -3.72
CA VAL A 41 -2.00 0.55 -2.58
C VAL A 41 -2.50 -0.47 -1.57
N GLY A 42 -3.81 -0.43 -1.27
CA GLY A 42 -4.41 -1.39 -0.36
C GLY A 42 -4.26 -2.83 -0.85
N ASP A 43 -4.52 -3.06 -2.14
CA ASP A 43 -4.35 -4.38 -2.75
C ASP A 43 -2.91 -4.85 -2.68
N PHE A 44 -1.97 -3.95 -2.99
CA PHE A 44 -0.55 -4.26 -2.95
C PHE A 44 -0.13 -4.71 -1.54
N LEU A 45 -0.54 -3.98 -0.52
CA LEU A 45 -0.20 -4.30 0.86
C LEU A 45 -0.82 -5.64 1.28
N LEU A 46 -2.06 -5.86 0.87
CA LEU A 46 -2.74 -7.12 1.16
C LEU A 46 -2.02 -8.30 0.52
N GLN A 47 -1.61 -8.14 -0.75
CA GLN A 47 -0.89 -9.18 -1.45
C GLN A 47 0.45 -9.49 -0.78
N GLN A 48 1.15 -8.48 -0.31
CA GLN A 48 2.41 -8.69 0.40
C GLN A 48 2.22 -9.49 1.67
N ARG A 49 1.17 -9.19 2.41
CA ARG A 49 0.84 -9.92 3.64
C ARG A 49 0.49 -11.36 3.33
N GLN A 50 -0.27 -11.59 2.27
CA GLN A 50 -0.64 -12.94 1.86
C GLN A 50 0.57 -13.75 1.43
N ARG A 51 1.48 -13.12 0.69
CA ARG A 51 2.71 -13.78 0.27
C ARG A 51 3.55 -14.20 1.47
N LYS A 52 3.63 -13.34 2.47
CA LYS A 52 4.38 -13.65 3.68
C LYS A 52 3.78 -14.83 4.41
N VAL A 53 2.46 -14.85 4.55
CA VAL A 53 1.75 -15.94 5.21
C VAL A 53 1.96 -17.24 4.44
N VAL A 54 1.86 -17.20 3.11
CA VAL A 54 2.06 -18.39 2.29
C VAL A 54 3.47 -18.95 2.47
N LYS A 55 4.46 -18.05 2.47
CA LYS A 55 5.85 -18.48 2.67
C LYS A 55 6.06 -19.14 4.03
N GLU A 56 5.44 -18.59 5.06
CA GLU A 56 5.56 -19.14 6.41
C GLU A 56 4.87 -20.49 6.56
N ASN A 57 3.84 -20.71 5.76
CA ASN A 57 3.07 -21.95 5.79
C ASN A 57 3.58 -23.01 4.82
N LEU A 58 4.54 -22.67 3.98
CA LEU A 58 5.16 -23.63 3.08
C LEU A 58 6.16 -24.48 3.82
N PHE A 59 6.05 -25.77 3.63
CA PHE A 59 6.89 -26.75 4.33
C PHE A 59 8.04 -27.22 3.47
#